data_87733df914f18f940434afbd4b79ffbd
#
_entry.id   87733df914f18f940434afbd4b79ffbd
#
_cell.length_a   1.000
_cell.length_b   1.000
_cell.length_c   1.000
_cell.angle_alpha   90.00
_cell.angle_beta   90.00
_cell.angle_gamma   90.00
#
_symmetry.space_group_name_H-M   'P 1'
#
loop_
_entity.id
_entity.type
_entity.pdbx_description
1 polymer ?
#
loop_
_entity_poly.entity_id
_entity_poly.type
_entity_poly.pdbx_seq_one_letter_code
_entity_poly.pdbx_strand_id
1 'polypeptide(L)'
;MDREDRTRGLVEDFRRGYLTRRGFLAKAAALGLTVAGAAGLLAAPRVQRSATAQDSPQVTPQEWEKGKGWGWVWGDDDQLGNLNELGPELTKKALSLVKEGKAYDLGLTYKRSSYKFAGHSPGEIISFRTPTGMLNQKDLDFVRSEEDNSLNTTFTSNALFISDNVATQIDALGHIYEGDPPHTYNGYRYEDIQSDWGLLKLGAETIPPIVAPATMIDVARSAGEDPLPESYAIGPDRLQKALDEQGVDVDPLDVVLVRTGTAGVWMKGNGVGANEEEMAKVDTAGLTVSGARWLVEEKGALAVGTDTSGVEVLPPKEQLDDGTSFNPVHVYLLVRQGVHTLEYQNQEGLAEDEVYKFAYVLGVNKIEGTAAGTVLRPIGLA
;
A
#
# COMPACT_ATOMS: atom_id res chain seq x y z
N MET A 1 -7.59 -27.03 35.25
CA MET A 1 -7.52 -25.61 34.80
C MET A 1 -8.04 -24.77 35.93
N ASP A 2 -7.19 -23.98 36.51
CA ASP A 2 -7.44 -23.11 37.66
C ASP A 2 -8.49 -22.02 37.31
N ARG A 3 -9.10 -21.44 38.34
CA ARG A 3 -10.04 -20.33 38.20
C ARG A 3 -9.41 -19.11 37.50
N GLU A 4 -8.13 -18.86 37.79
CA GLU A 4 -7.37 -17.78 37.14
C GLU A 4 -7.21 -18.01 35.63
N ASP A 5 -6.89 -19.23 35.21
CA ASP A 5 -6.75 -19.60 33.81
C ASP A 5 -8.08 -19.41 33.04
N ARG A 6 -9.20 -19.81 33.67
CA ARG A 6 -10.54 -19.62 33.06
C ARG A 6 -10.94 -18.16 32.95
N THR A 7 -10.54 -17.35 33.93
CA THR A 7 -10.79 -15.91 33.92
C THR A 7 -9.96 -15.22 32.84
N ARG A 8 -8.69 -15.63 32.69
CA ARG A 8 -7.79 -15.12 31.63
C ARG A 8 -8.34 -15.47 30.24
N GLY A 9 -8.72 -16.72 30.00
CA GLY A 9 -9.33 -17.15 28.74
C GLY A 9 -10.62 -16.39 28.42
N LEU A 10 -11.47 -16.14 29.42
CA LEU A 10 -12.70 -15.36 29.23
C LEU A 10 -12.43 -13.90 28.82
N VAL A 11 -11.38 -13.28 29.39
CA VAL A 11 -10.95 -11.92 29.02
C VAL A 11 -10.37 -11.89 27.61
N GLU A 12 -9.60 -12.90 27.23
CA GLU A 12 -9.09 -13.03 25.86
C GLU A 12 -10.19 -13.22 24.84
N ASP A 13 -11.15 -14.11 25.08
CA ASP A 13 -12.29 -14.33 24.18
C ASP A 13 -13.14 -13.06 23.99
N PHE A 14 -13.30 -12.28 25.06
CA PHE A 14 -13.98 -10.98 24.94
C PHE A 14 -13.15 -9.96 24.13
N ARG A 15 -11.84 -9.89 24.37
CA ARG A 15 -10.93 -8.97 23.66
C ARG A 15 -10.81 -9.31 22.17
N ARG A 16 -10.89 -10.59 21.82
CA ARG A 16 -10.90 -11.08 20.43
C ARG A 16 -12.28 -10.96 19.74
N GLY A 17 -13.28 -10.44 20.43
CA GLY A 17 -14.63 -10.26 19.88
C GLY A 17 -15.49 -11.53 19.80
N TYR A 18 -15.03 -12.65 20.37
CA TYR A 18 -15.77 -13.91 20.41
C TYR A 18 -16.94 -13.89 21.42
N LEU A 19 -16.99 -12.87 22.30
CA LEU A 19 -18.04 -12.69 23.29
C LEU A 19 -18.58 -11.27 23.25
N THR A 20 -19.90 -11.14 23.27
CA THR A 20 -20.56 -9.87 23.54
C THR A 20 -20.36 -9.44 25.00
N ARG A 21 -20.48 -8.13 25.29
CA ARG A 21 -20.40 -7.62 26.67
C ARG A 21 -21.33 -8.34 27.61
N ARG A 22 -22.57 -8.66 27.18
CA ARG A 22 -23.55 -9.42 27.93
C ARG A 22 -23.14 -10.87 28.16
N GLY A 23 -22.59 -11.52 27.11
CA GLY A 23 -22.06 -12.89 27.20
C GLY A 23 -20.84 -12.98 28.11
N PHE A 24 -19.95 -11.98 28.08
CA PHE A 24 -18.83 -11.88 29.00
C PHE A 24 -19.27 -11.76 30.45
N LEU A 25 -20.22 -10.84 30.76
CA LEU A 25 -20.70 -10.64 32.11
C LEU A 25 -21.43 -11.89 32.66
N ALA A 26 -22.19 -12.59 31.82
CA ALA A 26 -22.87 -13.83 32.22
C ALA A 26 -21.85 -14.94 32.54
N LYS A 27 -20.80 -15.13 31.72
CA LYS A 27 -19.77 -16.13 31.98
C LYS A 27 -18.87 -15.73 33.15
N ALA A 28 -18.60 -14.46 33.37
CA ALA A 28 -17.88 -13.95 34.53
C ALA A 28 -18.62 -14.20 35.84
N ALA A 29 -19.93 -13.98 35.84
CA ALA A 29 -20.79 -14.30 36.99
C ALA A 29 -20.82 -15.82 37.30
N ALA A 30 -20.81 -16.67 36.27
CA ALA A 30 -20.72 -18.13 36.45
C ALA A 30 -19.34 -18.57 37.04
N LEU A 31 -18.30 -17.76 36.88
CA LEU A 31 -16.99 -17.95 37.53
C LEU A 31 -16.94 -17.32 38.95
N GLY A 32 -18.06 -16.78 39.43
CA GLY A 32 -18.14 -16.16 40.75
C GLY A 32 -17.50 -14.78 40.86
N LEU A 33 -17.37 -14.07 39.72
CA LEU A 33 -16.90 -12.68 39.69
C LEU A 33 -18.11 -11.74 39.89
N THR A 34 -17.96 -10.74 40.76
CA THR A 34 -18.98 -9.70 40.93
C THR A 34 -19.01 -8.81 39.69
N VAL A 35 -20.15 -8.13 39.46
CA VAL A 35 -20.28 -7.18 38.34
C VAL A 35 -19.18 -6.10 38.42
N ALA A 36 -18.82 -5.64 39.60
CA ALA A 36 -17.71 -4.71 39.82
C ALA A 36 -16.33 -5.32 39.47
N GLY A 37 -16.11 -6.58 39.85
CA GLY A 37 -14.87 -7.32 39.49
C GLY A 37 -14.79 -7.59 38.00
N ALA A 38 -15.89 -7.98 37.36
CA ALA A 38 -15.93 -8.17 35.92
C ALA A 38 -15.75 -6.83 35.14
N ALA A 39 -16.33 -5.75 35.65
CA ALA A 39 -16.15 -4.40 35.10
C ALA A 39 -14.70 -3.90 35.30
N GLY A 40 -14.06 -4.24 36.43
CA GLY A 40 -12.66 -3.95 36.70
C GLY A 40 -11.70 -4.65 35.73
N LEU A 41 -11.99 -5.90 35.34
CA LEU A 41 -11.23 -6.64 34.32
C LEU A 41 -11.37 -6.03 32.91
N LEU A 42 -12.51 -5.38 32.62
CA LEU A 42 -12.73 -4.64 31.39
C LEU A 42 -12.14 -3.22 31.43
N ALA A 43 -12.01 -2.64 32.65
CA ALA A 43 -11.46 -1.32 32.92
C ALA A 43 -9.96 -1.34 33.21
N ALA A 44 -9.34 -2.53 33.32
CA ALA A 44 -7.88 -2.62 33.31
C ALA A 44 -7.38 -1.84 32.07
N PRO A 45 -6.39 -0.94 32.24
CA PRO A 45 -6.02 -0.02 31.19
C PRO A 45 -5.84 -0.81 29.90
N ARG A 46 -6.63 -0.49 28.89
CA ARG A 46 -6.19 -0.70 27.53
C ARG A 46 -4.77 -0.11 27.54
N VAL A 47 -3.78 -0.95 27.35
CA VAL A 47 -2.58 -0.47 26.74
C VAL A 47 -3.10 0.03 25.38
N GLN A 48 -3.60 1.25 25.38
CA GLN A 48 -3.56 2.07 24.21
C GLN A 48 -2.08 2.09 23.89
N ARG A 49 -1.65 1.18 23.04
CA ARG A 49 -0.59 1.54 22.12
C ARG A 49 -1.23 2.63 21.25
N SER A 50 -1.31 3.84 21.80
CA SER A 50 -1.05 5.01 21.02
C SER A 50 0.24 4.66 20.32
N ALA A 51 0.21 4.59 19.01
CA ALA A 51 1.38 4.87 18.22
C ALA A 51 1.72 6.36 18.48
N THR A 52 2.17 6.65 19.71
CA THR A 52 3.07 7.74 19.93
C THR A 52 4.40 7.18 19.44
N ALA A 53 4.93 7.79 18.42
CA ALA A 53 6.32 7.70 18.00
C ALA A 53 7.26 8.11 19.16
N GLN A 54 7.28 7.34 20.26
CA GLN A 54 8.01 7.75 21.46
C GLN A 54 8.35 6.59 22.38
N ASP A 55 8.84 5.47 21.87
CA ASP A 55 9.66 4.53 22.66
C ASP A 55 10.29 3.44 21.77
N SER A 56 10.55 3.72 20.51
CA SER A 56 11.59 3.00 19.77
C SER A 56 12.92 3.55 20.28
N PRO A 57 13.95 2.70 20.49
CA PRO A 57 15.29 3.20 20.71
C PRO A 57 15.53 4.25 19.61
N GLN A 58 15.95 5.46 19.99
CA GLN A 58 16.32 6.49 19.03
C GLN A 58 17.54 5.95 18.27
N VAL A 59 17.27 5.17 17.23
CA VAL A 59 18.23 4.98 16.17
C VAL A 59 18.44 6.36 15.63
N THR A 60 19.64 6.90 15.78
CA THR A 60 20.03 8.15 15.14
C THR A 60 19.76 7.92 13.66
N PRO A 61 18.83 8.68 13.00
CA PRO A 61 18.57 8.48 11.59
C PRO A 61 19.91 8.49 10.87
N GLN A 62 20.21 7.43 10.14
CA GLN A 62 21.38 7.45 9.28
C GLN A 62 20.92 8.29 8.10
N GLU A 63 21.38 9.52 8.04
CA GLU A 63 21.07 10.43 6.93
C GLU A 63 21.43 9.71 5.63
N TRP A 64 20.53 9.77 4.65
CA TRP A 64 20.80 9.28 3.31
C TRP A 64 22.11 9.89 2.80
N GLU A 65 22.99 9.03 2.30
CA GLU A 65 24.28 9.45 1.75
C GLU A 65 24.31 9.12 0.25
N LYS A 66 24.57 10.14 -0.54
CA LYS A 66 24.67 10.00 -2.00
C LYS A 66 25.63 8.89 -2.40
N GLY A 67 25.17 8.00 -3.28
CA GLY A 67 25.95 6.87 -3.81
C GLY A 67 25.92 5.62 -2.93
N LYS A 68 25.15 5.60 -1.82
CA LYS A 68 25.05 4.43 -0.93
C LYS A 68 23.65 3.82 -0.87
N GLY A 69 22.60 4.62 -1.16
CA GLY A 69 21.22 4.20 -0.92
C GLY A 69 20.87 4.08 0.57
N TRP A 70 19.87 3.29 0.89
CA TRP A 70 19.35 3.12 2.26
C TRP A 70 19.85 1.86 2.94
N GLY A 71 19.63 0.70 2.35
CA GLY A 71 19.99 -0.59 2.95
C GLY A 71 19.19 -0.92 4.22
N TRP A 72 19.79 -1.69 5.13
CA TRP A 72 19.15 -2.17 6.37
C TRP A 72 19.77 -1.45 7.57
N VAL A 73 19.48 -0.16 7.72
CA VAL A 73 20.19 0.71 8.69
C VAL A 73 19.37 1.04 9.94
N TRP A 74 18.08 0.69 10.00
CA TRP A 74 17.18 1.05 11.09
C TRP A 74 17.08 -0.01 12.22
N GLY A 75 17.90 -1.05 12.16
CA GLY A 75 17.99 -2.12 13.19
C GLY A 75 17.20 -3.37 12.83
N ASP A 76 17.49 -4.46 13.58
CA ASP A 76 17.06 -5.83 13.23
C ASP A 76 15.54 -6.05 13.26
N ASP A 77 14.80 -5.25 14.01
CA ASP A 77 13.33 -5.35 14.13
C ASP A 77 12.58 -4.37 13.23
N ASP A 78 13.29 -3.62 12.39
CA ASP A 78 12.66 -2.64 11.51
C ASP A 78 11.76 -3.29 10.46
N GLN A 79 10.59 -2.68 10.22
CA GLN A 79 9.58 -3.13 9.28
C GLN A 79 9.14 -2.03 8.31
N LEU A 80 9.75 -0.85 8.38
CA LEU A 80 9.32 0.34 7.64
C LEU A 80 10.29 0.75 6.54
N GLY A 81 11.55 0.29 6.62
CA GLY A 81 12.57 0.71 5.66
C GLY A 81 12.76 2.24 5.69
N ASN A 82 12.94 2.83 4.53
CA ASN A 82 13.15 4.26 4.43
C ASN A 82 11.93 5.13 4.81
N LEU A 83 10.74 4.56 5.01
CA LEU A 83 9.60 5.28 5.59
C LEU A 83 9.81 5.68 7.06
N ASN A 84 10.87 5.21 7.72
CA ASN A 84 11.33 5.75 8.99
C ASN A 84 11.72 7.25 8.91
N GLU A 85 12.02 7.76 7.71
CA GLU A 85 12.31 9.17 7.46
C GLU A 85 11.05 10.08 7.46
N LEU A 86 9.86 9.48 7.48
CA LEU A 86 8.63 10.25 7.58
C LEU A 86 8.54 10.98 8.92
N GLY A 87 8.31 12.29 8.86
CA GLY A 87 8.23 13.09 10.07
C GLY A 87 7.59 14.46 9.83
N PRO A 88 7.39 15.24 10.92
CA PRO A 88 6.70 16.54 10.84
C PRO A 88 7.36 17.54 9.90
N GLU A 89 8.67 17.53 9.77
CA GLU A 89 9.39 18.48 8.91
C GLU A 89 9.21 18.13 7.43
N LEU A 90 9.23 16.82 7.09
CA LEU A 90 8.94 16.37 5.73
C LEU A 90 7.49 16.68 5.33
N THR A 91 6.55 16.47 6.26
CA THR A 91 5.14 16.83 6.07
C THR A 91 4.99 18.35 5.82
N LYS A 92 5.67 19.21 6.59
CA LYS A 92 5.64 20.65 6.36
C LYS A 92 6.24 21.03 5.00
N LYS A 93 7.37 20.39 4.62
CA LYS A 93 7.98 20.57 3.29
C LYS A 93 6.97 20.23 2.20
N ALA A 94 6.29 19.08 2.30
CA ALA A 94 5.25 18.66 1.36
C ALA A 94 4.13 19.70 1.24
N LEU A 95 3.53 20.08 2.37
CA LEU A 95 2.43 21.04 2.38
C LEU A 95 2.84 22.43 1.89
N SER A 96 4.13 22.78 1.97
CA SER A 96 4.64 24.04 1.41
C SER A 96 4.63 24.11 -0.12
N LEU A 97 4.49 22.95 -0.80
CA LEU A 97 4.35 22.88 -2.25
C LEU A 97 2.94 23.22 -2.73
N VAL A 98 1.94 23.15 -1.85
CA VAL A 98 0.55 23.47 -2.18
C VAL A 98 0.39 24.97 -2.33
N LYS A 99 0.22 25.45 -3.57
CA LYS A 99 0.09 26.87 -3.91
C LYS A 99 -1.31 27.22 -4.40
N GLU A 100 -1.88 26.36 -5.22
CA GLU A 100 -3.16 26.57 -5.87
C GLU A 100 -4.31 25.94 -5.11
N GLY A 101 -4.02 24.93 -4.26
CA GLY A 101 -5.02 24.16 -3.56
C GLY A 101 -5.77 23.19 -4.46
N LYS A 102 -5.20 22.86 -5.63
CA LYS A 102 -5.76 21.89 -6.56
C LYS A 102 -5.41 20.48 -6.11
N ALA A 103 -6.42 19.59 -6.11
CA ALA A 103 -6.25 18.18 -5.77
C ALA A 103 -6.34 17.31 -7.04
N TYR A 104 -5.42 16.36 -7.16
CA TYR A 104 -5.35 15.36 -8.22
C TYR A 104 -5.64 13.98 -7.65
N ASP A 105 -6.56 13.26 -8.28
CA ASP A 105 -6.87 11.86 -7.93
C ASP A 105 -5.86 10.94 -8.60
N LEU A 106 -4.98 10.36 -7.81
CA LEU A 106 -3.94 9.45 -8.30
C LEU A 106 -4.38 7.98 -8.26
N GLY A 107 -5.64 7.71 -7.90
CA GLY A 107 -6.22 6.37 -7.87
C GLY A 107 -6.86 5.96 -9.19
N LEU A 108 -6.71 4.70 -9.57
CA LEU A 108 -7.42 4.10 -10.69
C LEU A 108 -8.67 3.36 -10.22
N THR A 109 -9.78 3.51 -10.96
CA THR A 109 -11.01 2.79 -10.66
C THR A 109 -10.85 1.30 -10.95
N TYR A 110 -11.13 0.45 -9.95
CA TYR A 110 -11.14 -0.99 -10.08
C TYR A 110 -12.55 -1.54 -10.27
N LYS A 111 -12.71 -2.53 -11.15
CA LYS A 111 -13.93 -3.35 -11.30
C LYS A 111 -13.58 -4.80 -11.63
N ARG A 112 -14.55 -5.71 -11.58
CA ARG A 112 -14.36 -7.15 -11.88
C ARG A 112 -13.63 -7.42 -13.20
N SER A 113 -13.90 -6.62 -14.23
CA SER A 113 -13.29 -6.74 -15.57
C SER A 113 -12.05 -5.87 -15.76
N SER A 114 -11.51 -5.22 -14.72
CA SER A 114 -10.22 -4.54 -14.82
C SER A 114 -9.11 -5.52 -15.14
N TYR A 115 -8.14 -5.06 -15.90
CA TYR A 115 -6.92 -5.81 -16.18
C TYR A 115 -6.25 -6.22 -14.86
N LYS A 116 -5.67 -7.38 -14.87
CA LYS A 116 -4.88 -7.94 -13.76
C LYS A 116 -3.61 -8.52 -14.34
N PHE A 117 -2.49 -8.11 -13.77
CA PHE A 117 -1.24 -8.74 -14.14
C PHE A 117 -1.28 -10.25 -13.83
N ALA A 118 -0.55 -11.06 -14.61
CA ALA A 118 -0.54 -12.50 -14.46
C ALA A 118 -0.13 -12.93 -13.03
N GLY A 119 -0.94 -13.77 -12.39
CA GLY A 119 -0.74 -14.21 -11.00
C GLY A 119 -1.56 -13.43 -9.96
N HIS A 120 -2.09 -12.26 -10.28
CA HIS A 120 -2.87 -11.43 -9.36
C HIS A 120 -4.38 -11.61 -9.53
N SER A 121 -4.84 -12.82 -9.31
CA SER A 121 -6.26 -13.18 -9.22
C SER A 121 -6.53 -13.79 -7.83
N PRO A 122 -7.74 -13.75 -7.29
CA PRO A 122 -9.01 -13.40 -7.91
C PRO A 122 -9.30 -11.91 -8.03
N GLY A 123 -10.45 -11.58 -8.67
CA GLY A 123 -10.90 -10.20 -8.85
C GLY A 123 -12.41 -10.08 -8.83
N GLU A 124 -13.08 -10.60 -7.80
CA GLU A 124 -14.53 -10.69 -7.73
C GLU A 124 -15.15 -9.63 -6.81
N ILE A 125 -16.21 -8.99 -7.31
CA ILE A 125 -17.09 -8.10 -6.53
C ILE A 125 -18.49 -8.70 -6.62
N ILE A 126 -19.03 -9.13 -5.48
CA ILE A 126 -20.27 -9.90 -5.41
C ILE A 126 -21.27 -9.16 -4.52
N SER A 127 -22.51 -8.97 -5.01
CA SER A 127 -23.59 -8.43 -4.17
C SER A 127 -23.94 -9.45 -3.09
N PHE A 128 -23.59 -9.13 -1.87
CA PHE A 128 -23.81 -9.97 -0.69
C PHE A 128 -25.19 -9.71 -0.06
N ARG A 129 -25.57 -8.45 0.06
CA ARG A 129 -26.89 -8.01 0.53
C ARG A 129 -27.53 -7.10 -0.51
N THR A 130 -28.79 -7.33 -0.79
CA THR A 130 -29.61 -6.46 -1.65
C THR A 130 -30.91 -6.10 -0.97
N PRO A 131 -31.53 -4.94 -1.26
CA PRO A 131 -32.79 -4.54 -0.66
C PRO A 131 -33.89 -5.61 -0.79
N THR A 132 -34.12 -6.10 -2.00
CA THR A 132 -35.13 -7.15 -2.27
C THR A 132 -34.79 -8.46 -1.53
N GLY A 133 -33.52 -8.86 -1.51
CA GLY A 133 -33.06 -10.04 -0.80
C GLY A 133 -33.35 -9.94 0.70
N MET A 134 -33.05 -8.81 1.32
CA MET A 134 -33.30 -8.58 2.74
C MET A 134 -34.78 -8.62 3.11
N LEU A 135 -35.65 -7.98 2.30
CA LEU A 135 -37.10 -8.00 2.52
C LEU A 135 -37.69 -9.40 2.34
N ASN A 136 -37.15 -10.22 1.43
CA ASN A 136 -37.60 -11.58 1.19
C ASN A 136 -37.09 -12.58 2.24
N GLN A 137 -35.81 -12.50 2.57
CA GLN A 137 -35.16 -13.44 3.49
C GLN A 137 -35.55 -13.21 4.95
N LYS A 138 -35.68 -11.96 5.36
CA LYS A 138 -36.00 -11.56 6.74
C LYS A 138 -35.13 -12.28 7.77
N ASP A 139 -33.87 -12.49 7.44
CA ASP A 139 -32.89 -13.22 8.26
C ASP A 139 -32.24 -12.35 9.34
N LEU A 140 -32.43 -11.03 9.26
CA LEU A 140 -31.94 -10.05 10.24
C LEU A 140 -33.12 -9.58 11.11
N ASP A 141 -33.01 -9.72 12.44
CA ASP A 141 -34.07 -9.42 13.37
C ASP A 141 -34.60 -7.98 13.24
N PHE A 142 -33.70 -7.01 13.06
CA PHE A 142 -34.05 -5.59 12.90
C PHE A 142 -34.75 -5.27 11.56
N VAL A 143 -34.80 -6.21 10.61
CA VAL A 143 -35.51 -6.05 9.32
C VAL A 143 -36.96 -6.65 9.44
N ARG A 144 -37.19 -7.61 10.35
CA ARG A 144 -38.44 -8.39 10.42
C ARG A 144 -39.59 -7.62 11.01
N SER A 145 -39.32 -6.77 12.00
CA SER A 145 -40.33 -6.13 12.82
C SER A 145 -40.86 -4.86 12.17
N GLU A 146 -42.18 -4.74 12.04
CA GLU A 146 -42.80 -3.47 11.65
C GLU A 146 -42.61 -2.38 12.71
N GLU A 147 -42.49 -2.76 13.99
CA GLU A 147 -42.22 -1.84 15.08
C GLU A 147 -40.84 -1.19 14.95
N ASP A 148 -39.83 -2.00 14.60
CA ASP A 148 -38.45 -1.54 14.50
C ASP A 148 -38.10 -0.99 13.10
N ASN A 149 -38.84 -1.38 12.05
CA ASN A 149 -38.54 -1.04 10.66
C ASN A 149 -39.80 -0.72 9.83
N SER A 150 -40.65 0.15 10.32
CA SER A 150 -41.88 0.58 9.64
C SER A 150 -41.64 1.25 8.28
N LEU A 151 -40.46 1.80 8.06
CA LEU A 151 -40.04 2.39 6.77
C LEU A 151 -39.54 1.36 5.77
N ASN A 152 -39.46 0.07 6.10
CA ASN A 152 -38.86 -0.97 5.31
C ASN A 152 -37.42 -0.62 4.88
N THR A 153 -36.65 -0.04 5.79
CA THR A 153 -35.26 0.33 5.56
C THR A 153 -34.42 -0.91 5.25
N THR A 154 -33.64 -0.84 4.20
CA THR A 154 -32.74 -1.91 3.76
C THR A 154 -31.43 -1.29 3.27
N PHE A 155 -30.42 -2.13 3.04
CA PHE A 155 -29.12 -1.67 2.58
C PHE A 155 -28.51 -2.61 1.53
N THR A 156 -27.52 -2.12 0.82
CA THR A 156 -26.69 -2.91 -0.09
C THR A 156 -25.32 -3.13 0.55
N SER A 157 -24.83 -4.36 0.50
CA SER A 157 -23.45 -4.71 0.89
C SER A 157 -22.85 -5.65 -0.12
N ASN A 158 -21.58 -5.43 -0.46
CA ASN A 158 -20.84 -6.24 -1.40
C ASN A 158 -19.70 -6.95 -0.70
N ALA A 159 -19.41 -8.17 -1.12
CA ALA A 159 -18.21 -8.91 -0.75
C ALA A 159 -17.15 -8.69 -1.82
N LEU A 160 -15.92 -8.45 -1.40
CA LEU A 160 -14.76 -8.35 -2.26
C LEU A 160 -13.89 -9.58 -2.04
N PHE A 161 -13.60 -10.31 -3.11
CA PHE A 161 -12.62 -11.37 -3.14
C PHE A 161 -11.62 -11.05 -4.25
N ILE A 162 -10.64 -10.24 -3.90
CA ILE A 162 -9.64 -9.66 -4.80
C ILE A 162 -8.23 -9.96 -4.30
N SER A 163 -7.25 -10.00 -5.19
CA SER A 163 -5.84 -9.93 -4.80
C SER A 163 -5.54 -8.58 -4.16
N ASP A 164 -4.59 -8.55 -3.25
CA ASP A 164 -4.04 -7.31 -2.70
C ASP A 164 -3.07 -6.59 -3.66
N ASN A 165 -2.83 -7.16 -4.84
CA ASN A 165 -1.99 -6.61 -5.90
C ASN A 165 -2.83 -6.29 -7.16
N VAL A 166 -3.81 -5.40 -7.02
CA VAL A 166 -4.67 -4.96 -8.14
C VAL A 166 -4.93 -3.47 -8.08
N ALA A 167 -4.99 -2.83 -9.26
CA ALA A 167 -5.17 -1.38 -9.41
C ALA A 167 -4.13 -0.57 -8.60
N THR A 168 -4.44 0.67 -8.25
CA THR A 168 -3.51 1.54 -7.50
C THR A 168 -3.15 0.93 -6.15
N GLN A 169 -1.87 0.69 -5.94
CA GLN A 169 -1.34 -0.02 -4.77
C GLN A 169 0.00 0.52 -4.28
N ILE A 170 0.40 0.06 -3.11
CA ILE A 170 1.74 0.17 -2.54
C ILE A 170 2.17 -1.19 -2.06
N ASP A 171 3.33 -1.66 -2.49
CA ASP A 171 3.88 -2.92 -2.00
C ASP A 171 4.51 -2.73 -0.63
N ALA A 172 4.19 -3.65 0.26
CA ALA A 172 4.84 -3.76 1.55
C ALA A 172 6.18 -4.50 1.41
N LEU A 173 7.08 -4.32 2.37
CA LEU A 173 8.42 -4.92 2.32
C LEU A 173 8.40 -6.46 2.39
N GLY A 174 7.27 -7.05 2.77
CA GLY A 174 7.04 -8.50 2.75
C GLY A 174 6.54 -9.06 1.40
N HIS A 175 6.46 -8.24 0.34
CA HIS A 175 5.89 -8.66 -0.93
C HIS A 175 6.83 -9.54 -1.78
N ILE A 176 8.11 -9.23 -1.83
CA ILE A 176 9.12 -9.92 -2.67
C ILE A 176 10.19 -10.59 -1.80
N TYR A 177 10.68 -11.72 -2.26
CA TYR A 177 11.71 -12.50 -1.58
C TYR A 177 12.85 -12.84 -2.55
N GLU A 178 14.07 -12.99 -2.01
CA GLU A 178 15.21 -13.53 -2.72
C GLU A 178 15.90 -14.64 -1.89
N GLY A 179 16.78 -15.41 -2.54
CA GLY A 179 17.62 -16.41 -1.87
C GLY A 179 16.96 -17.76 -1.62
N ASP A 180 17.78 -18.68 -1.11
CA ASP A 180 17.37 -20.00 -0.63
C ASP A 180 18.12 -20.31 0.67
N PRO A 181 17.46 -20.30 1.84
CA PRO A 181 16.01 -20.09 2.03
C PRO A 181 15.53 -18.65 1.70
N PRO A 182 14.25 -18.51 1.29
CA PRO A 182 13.68 -17.21 0.91
C PRO A 182 13.71 -16.21 2.07
N HIS A 183 14.20 -15.00 1.79
CA HIS A 183 14.19 -13.88 2.74
C HIS A 183 13.81 -12.57 2.02
N THR A 184 13.35 -11.60 2.78
CA THR A 184 12.99 -10.27 2.30
C THR A 184 13.75 -9.19 3.08
N TYR A 185 13.26 -7.95 3.04
CA TYR A 185 13.86 -6.81 3.72
C TYR A 185 14.32 -7.14 5.14
N ASN A 186 15.46 -6.58 5.53
CA ASN A 186 16.08 -6.72 6.85
C ASN A 186 16.36 -8.19 7.26
N GLY A 187 16.47 -9.09 6.29
CA GLY A 187 16.77 -10.50 6.50
C GLY A 187 15.62 -11.33 7.08
N TYR A 188 14.40 -10.80 7.12
CA TYR A 188 13.24 -11.57 7.56
C TYR A 188 13.03 -12.78 6.65
N ARG A 189 13.04 -13.97 7.25
CA ARG A 189 12.85 -15.22 6.51
C ARG A 189 11.37 -15.48 6.29
N TYR A 190 11.02 -15.99 5.11
CA TYR A 190 9.66 -16.35 4.76
C TYR A 190 8.97 -17.20 5.84
N GLU A 191 9.64 -18.25 6.32
CA GLU A 191 9.12 -19.18 7.33
C GLU A 191 8.77 -18.55 8.68
N ASP A 192 9.38 -17.38 9.02
CA ASP A 192 9.18 -16.69 10.28
C ASP A 192 8.05 -15.63 10.20
N ILE A 193 7.70 -15.19 9.00
CA ILE A 193 6.76 -14.09 8.81
C ILE A 193 5.49 -14.45 8.04
N GLN A 194 5.41 -15.63 7.43
CA GLN A 194 4.23 -16.08 6.70
C GLN A 194 3.35 -17.00 7.56
N SER A 195 2.04 -16.87 7.43
CA SER A 195 1.05 -17.76 8.02
C SER A 195 -0.02 -18.13 6.99
N ASP A 196 -0.93 -19.04 7.37
CA ASP A 196 -2.12 -19.37 6.55
C ASP A 196 -3.08 -18.18 6.39
N TRP A 197 -2.92 -17.15 7.20
CA TRP A 197 -3.76 -15.95 7.21
C TRP A 197 -3.05 -14.68 6.70
N GLY A 198 -1.93 -14.87 6.00
CA GLY A 198 -1.11 -13.79 5.45
C GLY A 198 0.14 -13.49 6.27
N LEU A 199 0.71 -12.32 6.05
CA LEU A 199 1.95 -11.88 6.67
C LEU A 199 1.76 -11.57 8.16
N LEU A 200 2.70 -12.02 8.99
CA LEU A 200 2.79 -11.70 10.42
C LEU A 200 3.64 -10.46 10.69
N LYS A 201 4.51 -10.09 9.74
CA LYS A 201 5.38 -8.91 9.75
C LYS A 201 5.53 -8.37 8.34
N LEU A 202 5.98 -7.13 8.22
CA LEU A 202 6.22 -6.46 6.94
C LEU A 202 4.98 -6.36 6.05
N GLY A 203 3.77 -6.48 6.62
CA GLY A 203 2.51 -6.35 5.91
C GLY A 203 2.12 -4.89 5.66
N ALA A 204 1.19 -4.66 4.74
CA ALA A 204 0.77 -3.32 4.34
C ALA A 204 0.13 -2.50 5.48
N GLU A 205 -0.42 -3.16 6.49
CA GLU A 205 -0.96 -2.48 7.67
C GLU A 205 0.10 -1.77 8.53
N THR A 206 1.38 -2.13 8.36
CA THR A 206 2.50 -1.47 9.07
C THR A 206 2.84 -0.12 8.47
N ILE A 207 2.53 0.11 7.19
CA ILE A 207 2.86 1.33 6.46
C ILE A 207 2.13 2.52 7.10
N PRO A 208 2.86 3.56 7.54
CA PRO A 208 2.26 4.77 8.12
C PRO A 208 1.57 5.62 7.06
N PRO A 209 0.71 6.60 7.43
CA PRO A 209 0.26 7.60 6.49
C PRO A 209 1.44 8.35 5.88
N ILE A 210 1.49 8.42 4.56
CA ILE A 210 2.54 9.11 3.82
C ILE A 210 2.05 10.52 3.48
N VAL A 211 2.76 11.54 3.95
CA VAL A 211 2.60 12.93 3.53
C VAL A 211 4.00 13.46 3.25
N ALA A 212 4.39 13.44 2.00
CA ALA A 212 5.75 13.75 1.56
C ALA A 212 5.76 14.61 0.29
N PRO A 213 6.83 15.35 0.03
CA PRO A 213 7.04 15.97 -1.27
C PRO A 213 7.09 14.90 -2.35
N ALA A 214 6.67 15.23 -3.55
CA ALA A 214 6.73 14.32 -4.67
C ALA A 214 7.21 14.99 -5.95
N THR A 215 7.89 14.20 -6.77
CA THR A 215 8.30 14.58 -8.12
C THR A 215 7.71 13.59 -9.13
N MET A 216 6.99 14.11 -10.13
CA MET A 216 6.60 13.32 -11.30
C MET A 216 7.65 13.48 -12.40
N ILE A 217 8.12 12.37 -12.95
CA ILE A 217 9.02 12.31 -14.10
C ILE A 217 8.23 11.82 -15.30
N ASP A 218 7.82 12.70 -16.20
CA ASP A 218 7.02 12.37 -17.38
C ASP A 218 7.87 11.87 -18.53
N VAL A 219 8.24 10.60 -18.50
CA VAL A 219 9.08 9.96 -19.52
C VAL A 219 8.31 9.80 -20.82
N ALA A 220 7.00 9.56 -20.78
CA ALA A 220 6.16 9.44 -21.97
C ALA A 220 6.22 10.74 -22.82
N ARG A 221 6.02 11.88 -22.17
CA ARG A 221 6.12 13.21 -22.84
C ARG A 221 7.53 13.45 -23.37
N SER A 222 8.56 13.18 -22.58
CA SER A 222 9.97 13.38 -22.98
C SER A 222 10.39 12.47 -24.16
N ALA A 223 9.82 11.28 -24.26
CA ALA A 223 10.04 10.37 -25.37
C ALA A 223 9.24 10.76 -26.61
N GLY A 224 8.19 11.57 -26.49
CA GLY A 224 7.23 11.86 -27.55
C GLY A 224 6.32 10.67 -27.89
N GLU A 225 6.16 9.73 -26.97
CA GLU A 225 5.40 8.49 -27.10
C GLU A 225 4.45 8.37 -25.90
N ASP A 226 3.14 8.40 -26.11
CA ASP A 226 2.12 8.36 -25.04
C ASP A 226 0.96 7.44 -25.41
N PRO A 227 0.85 6.23 -24.86
CA PRO A 227 1.78 5.62 -23.89
C PRO A 227 3.13 5.21 -24.49
N LEU A 228 4.11 4.94 -23.62
CA LEU A 228 5.38 4.35 -24.05
C LEU A 228 5.16 2.97 -24.70
N PRO A 229 5.98 2.60 -25.70
CA PRO A 229 5.86 1.31 -26.37
C PRO A 229 6.20 0.13 -25.45
N GLU A 230 5.78 -1.05 -25.87
CA GLU A 230 6.07 -2.32 -25.19
C GLU A 230 7.55 -2.48 -24.83
N SER A 231 7.79 -2.89 -23.58
CA SER A 231 9.15 -3.13 -23.06
C SER A 231 10.11 -1.94 -23.14
N TYR A 232 9.57 -0.72 -23.04
CA TYR A 232 10.38 0.49 -23.03
C TYR A 232 11.18 0.59 -21.73
N ALA A 233 12.50 0.54 -21.85
CA ALA A 233 13.42 0.54 -20.71
C ALA A 233 13.77 1.96 -20.28
N ILE A 234 13.55 2.29 -19.01
CA ILE A 234 13.79 3.60 -18.43
C ILE A 234 15.02 3.53 -17.52
N GLY A 235 16.14 3.96 -18.05
CA GLY A 235 17.41 4.09 -17.33
C GLY A 235 17.69 5.54 -16.90
N PRO A 236 18.85 5.78 -16.24
CA PRO A 236 19.22 7.10 -15.72
C PRO A 236 19.18 8.23 -16.75
N ASP A 237 19.66 7.98 -17.95
CA ASP A 237 19.72 8.99 -19.01
C ASP A 237 18.34 9.50 -19.42
N ARG A 238 17.34 8.59 -19.45
CA ARG A 238 15.95 8.94 -19.79
C ARG A 238 15.26 9.70 -18.68
N LEU A 239 15.53 9.30 -17.43
CA LEU A 239 15.02 10.01 -16.23
C LEU A 239 15.61 11.42 -16.17
N GLN A 240 16.93 11.56 -16.31
CA GLN A 240 17.58 12.86 -16.28
C GLN A 240 17.11 13.76 -17.41
N LYS A 241 17.01 13.22 -18.64
CA LYS A 241 16.50 13.97 -19.80
C LYS A 241 15.08 14.52 -19.54
N ALA A 242 14.17 13.70 -18.97
CA ALA A 242 12.82 14.14 -18.67
C ALA A 242 12.81 15.24 -17.61
N LEU A 243 13.62 15.12 -16.55
CA LEU A 243 13.75 16.16 -15.51
C LEU A 243 14.32 17.47 -16.08
N ASP A 244 15.34 17.41 -16.96
CA ASP A 244 15.91 18.58 -17.61
C ASP A 244 14.86 19.32 -18.47
N GLU A 245 14.07 18.58 -19.25
CA GLU A 245 13.00 19.12 -20.08
C GLU A 245 11.85 19.72 -19.24
N GLN A 246 11.55 19.12 -18.08
CA GLN A 246 10.57 19.62 -17.12
C GLN A 246 11.06 20.81 -16.29
N GLY A 247 12.38 21.05 -16.26
CA GLY A 247 13.00 22.12 -15.46
C GLY A 247 12.90 21.89 -13.95
N VAL A 248 12.82 20.63 -13.50
CA VAL A 248 12.76 20.24 -12.07
C VAL A 248 13.81 19.18 -11.77
N ASP A 249 14.08 18.94 -10.49
CA ASP A 249 14.91 17.83 -10.03
C ASP A 249 14.22 17.08 -8.89
N VAL A 250 14.67 15.86 -8.62
CA VAL A 250 14.26 15.06 -7.47
C VAL A 250 15.08 15.48 -6.26
N ASP A 251 14.41 15.94 -5.21
CA ASP A 251 15.05 16.19 -3.93
C ASP A 251 15.09 14.90 -3.09
N PRO A 252 16.09 14.75 -2.19
CA PRO A 252 16.07 13.66 -1.22
C PRO A 252 14.75 13.62 -0.43
N LEU A 253 14.23 12.42 -0.21
CA LEU A 253 12.94 12.12 0.43
C LEU A 253 11.69 12.52 -0.38
N ASP A 254 11.82 12.80 -1.67
CA ASP A 254 10.65 12.89 -2.54
C ASP A 254 10.08 11.48 -2.82
N VAL A 255 8.77 11.37 -2.86
CA VAL A 255 8.08 10.28 -3.56
C VAL A 255 8.26 10.52 -5.06
N VAL A 256 8.86 9.57 -5.78
CA VAL A 256 9.12 9.71 -7.21
C VAL A 256 8.10 8.89 -8.00
N LEU A 257 7.32 9.55 -8.85
CA LEU A 257 6.37 8.91 -9.75
C LEU A 257 6.86 9.06 -11.20
N VAL A 258 7.13 7.93 -11.86
CA VAL A 258 7.56 7.88 -13.26
C VAL A 258 6.37 7.57 -14.14
N ARG A 259 6.00 8.50 -15.03
CA ARG A 259 4.85 8.35 -15.93
C ARG A 259 5.27 7.68 -17.24
N THR A 260 4.56 6.59 -17.57
CA THR A 260 4.68 5.86 -18.84
C THR A 260 3.50 6.08 -19.81
N GLY A 261 2.38 6.65 -19.33
CA GLY A 261 1.13 6.81 -20.07
C GLY A 261 0.19 5.61 -19.99
N THR A 262 0.56 4.57 -19.25
CA THR A 262 -0.25 3.33 -19.08
C THR A 262 -1.57 3.63 -18.38
N ALA A 263 -1.60 4.55 -17.40
CA ALA A 263 -2.84 4.98 -16.73
C ALA A 263 -3.85 5.57 -17.72
N GLY A 264 -3.40 6.32 -18.74
CA GLY A 264 -4.24 6.83 -19.80
C GLY A 264 -4.95 5.72 -20.59
N VAL A 265 -4.26 4.60 -20.82
CA VAL A 265 -4.83 3.41 -21.47
C VAL A 265 -5.84 2.72 -20.53
N TRP A 266 -5.51 2.57 -19.24
CA TRP A 266 -6.45 2.05 -18.23
C TRP A 266 -7.77 2.82 -18.19
N MET A 267 -7.72 4.15 -18.28
CA MET A 267 -8.89 5.02 -18.19
C MET A 267 -9.72 5.08 -19.48
N LYS A 268 -9.19 4.67 -20.62
CA LYS A 268 -9.97 4.54 -21.86
C LYS A 268 -11.14 3.56 -21.64
N GLY A 269 -12.34 3.92 -22.10
CA GLY A 269 -13.52 3.07 -21.90
C GLY A 269 -14.24 3.29 -20.55
N ASN A 270 -14.39 4.53 -20.11
CA ASN A 270 -15.10 4.92 -18.90
C ASN A 270 -14.44 4.45 -17.58
N GLY A 271 -13.14 4.60 -17.46
CA GLY A 271 -12.39 4.27 -16.25
C GLY A 271 -12.23 2.78 -16.01
N VAL A 272 -12.34 1.95 -17.04
CA VAL A 272 -12.43 0.51 -16.88
C VAL A 272 -11.59 -0.29 -17.84
N GLY A 273 -10.39 0.13 -18.00
CA GLY A 273 -9.41 -0.64 -18.73
C GLY A 273 -9.69 -0.67 -20.24
N ALA A 274 -8.65 -0.48 -20.99
CA ALA A 274 -8.52 -0.92 -22.35
C ALA A 274 -8.80 -2.43 -22.44
N ASN A 275 -8.87 -2.96 -23.64
CA ASN A 275 -8.89 -4.40 -23.76
C ASN A 275 -7.61 -4.99 -23.13
N GLU A 276 -7.72 -6.21 -22.64
CA GLU A 276 -6.64 -6.89 -21.92
C GLU A 276 -5.34 -6.97 -22.75
N GLU A 277 -5.44 -7.12 -24.08
CA GLU A 277 -4.29 -7.18 -24.99
C GLU A 277 -3.53 -5.85 -25.06
N GLU A 278 -4.23 -4.72 -25.13
CA GLU A 278 -3.61 -3.39 -25.14
C GLU A 278 -2.90 -3.10 -23.80
N MET A 279 -3.58 -3.40 -22.68
CA MET A 279 -2.99 -3.25 -21.35
C MET A 279 -1.75 -4.11 -21.19
N ALA A 280 -1.80 -5.40 -21.58
CA ALA A 280 -0.66 -6.31 -21.46
C ALA A 280 0.59 -5.84 -22.21
N LYS A 281 0.44 -5.04 -23.27
CA LYS A 281 1.57 -4.46 -24.01
C LYS A 281 2.15 -3.25 -23.28
N VAL A 282 1.32 -2.25 -22.98
CA VAL A 282 1.80 -0.98 -22.40
C VAL A 282 2.25 -1.14 -20.95
N ASP A 283 1.71 -2.12 -20.24
CA ASP A 283 2.05 -2.44 -18.86
C ASP A 283 3.45 -3.06 -18.68
N THR A 284 4.24 -3.14 -19.74
CA THR A 284 5.60 -3.69 -19.74
C THR A 284 6.71 -2.64 -19.79
N ALA A 285 6.36 -1.36 -19.97
CA ALA A 285 7.31 -0.25 -19.87
C ALA A 285 7.66 0.01 -18.40
N GLY A 286 8.90 0.35 -18.09
CA GLY A 286 9.30 0.63 -16.72
C GLY A 286 10.80 0.81 -16.52
N LEU A 287 11.20 0.90 -15.26
CA LEU A 287 12.58 1.14 -14.84
C LEU A 287 13.49 -0.05 -15.14
N THR A 288 14.72 0.24 -15.46
CA THR A 288 15.84 -0.72 -15.38
C THR A 288 16.39 -0.74 -13.96
N VAL A 289 17.22 -1.74 -13.63
CA VAL A 289 17.93 -1.79 -12.34
C VAL A 289 18.77 -0.54 -12.13
N SER A 290 19.50 -0.10 -13.17
CA SER A 290 20.28 1.14 -13.12
C SER A 290 19.41 2.39 -12.91
N GLY A 291 18.21 2.44 -13.50
CA GLY A 291 17.26 3.52 -13.29
C GLY A 291 16.78 3.58 -11.84
N ALA A 292 16.36 2.44 -11.27
CA ALA A 292 15.95 2.33 -9.87
C ALA A 292 17.11 2.69 -8.91
N ARG A 293 18.30 2.17 -9.18
CA ARG A 293 19.50 2.47 -8.40
C ARG A 293 19.80 3.98 -8.41
N TRP A 294 19.71 4.62 -9.56
CA TRP A 294 19.91 6.06 -9.68
C TRP A 294 18.92 6.88 -8.86
N LEU A 295 17.64 6.51 -8.87
CA LEU A 295 16.62 7.17 -8.06
C LEU A 295 16.89 7.04 -6.56
N VAL A 296 17.40 5.89 -6.11
CA VAL A 296 17.67 5.63 -4.69
C VAL A 296 19.03 6.18 -4.27
N GLU A 297 20.12 5.82 -4.97
CA GLU A 297 21.49 6.13 -4.55
C GLU A 297 21.88 7.57 -4.87
N GLU A 298 21.46 8.11 -6.04
CA GLU A 298 21.86 9.45 -6.47
C GLU A 298 20.84 10.53 -6.07
N LYS A 299 19.54 10.17 -6.00
CA LYS A 299 18.48 11.13 -5.72
C LYS A 299 17.85 10.97 -4.33
N GLY A 300 18.01 9.83 -3.65
CA GLY A 300 17.47 9.59 -2.31
C GLY A 300 15.96 9.49 -2.26
N ALA A 301 15.34 8.87 -3.26
CA ALA A 301 13.89 8.68 -3.32
C ALA A 301 13.33 8.01 -2.05
N LEU A 302 12.23 8.53 -1.51
CA LEU A 302 11.50 7.95 -0.38
C LEU A 302 10.69 6.72 -0.79
N ALA A 303 10.02 6.80 -1.91
CA ALA A 303 9.29 5.71 -2.55
C ALA A 303 9.38 5.91 -4.07
N VAL A 304 9.29 4.82 -4.82
CA VAL A 304 9.37 4.86 -6.28
C VAL A 304 8.09 4.27 -6.87
N GLY A 305 7.44 4.97 -7.78
CA GLY A 305 6.20 4.53 -8.38
C GLY A 305 6.13 4.75 -9.88
N THR A 306 5.19 4.03 -10.50
CA THR A 306 4.84 4.16 -11.92
C THR A 306 3.32 4.07 -12.08
N ASP A 307 2.85 4.24 -13.29
CA ASP A 307 1.47 3.99 -13.70
C ASP A 307 1.26 2.59 -14.32
N THR A 308 2.22 1.67 -14.11
CA THR A 308 2.20 0.26 -14.53
C THR A 308 1.95 -0.69 -13.35
N SER A 309 1.70 -1.98 -13.60
CA SER A 309 1.50 -3.04 -12.59
C SER A 309 2.79 -3.47 -11.90
N GLY A 310 3.90 -3.05 -12.36
CA GLY A 310 5.22 -3.21 -11.78
C GLY A 310 6.01 -1.97 -12.13
N VAL A 311 6.93 -1.59 -11.29
CA VAL A 311 7.75 -0.40 -11.55
C VAL A 311 8.83 -0.66 -12.61
N GLU A 312 9.05 -1.92 -12.98
CA GLU A 312 10.15 -2.35 -13.82
C GLU A 312 9.75 -2.72 -15.25
N VAL A 313 10.70 -2.60 -16.16
CA VAL A 313 10.52 -3.03 -17.54
C VAL A 313 10.46 -4.56 -17.66
N LEU A 314 9.46 -5.06 -18.40
CA LEU A 314 9.28 -6.49 -18.65
C LEU A 314 9.42 -6.83 -20.14
N PRO A 315 10.14 -7.94 -20.48
CA PRO A 315 11.04 -8.67 -19.60
C PRO A 315 12.22 -7.79 -19.13
N PRO A 316 12.84 -8.08 -17.99
CA PRO A 316 13.95 -7.30 -17.47
C PRO A 316 15.07 -7.12 -18.50
N LYS A 317 15.53 -5.87 -18.67
CA LYS A 317 16.63 -5.53 -19.59
C LYS A 317 18.00 -5.50 -18.91
N GLU A 318 17.98 -5.44 -17.58
CA GLU A 318 19.16 -5.49 -16.73
C GLU A 318 18.92 -6.47 -15.59
N GLN A 319 19.98 -6.96 -15.01
CA GLN A 319 19.95 -7.85 -13.86
C GLN A 319 20.77 -7.28 -12.70
N LEU A 320 20.66 -7.88 -11.53
CA LEU A 320 21.49 -7.54 -10.39
C LEU A 320 22.91 -8.08 -10.58
N ASP A 321 23.90 -7.43 -9.95
CA ASP A 321 25.30 -7.75 -10.15
C ASP A 321 25.67 -9.19 -9.70
N ASP A 322 24.89 -9.76 -8.79
CA ASP A 322 25.12 -11.05 -8.12
C ASP A 322 24.13 -12.15 -8.53
N GLY A 323 23.18 -11.88 -9.42
CA GLY A 323 22.23 -12.89 -9.87
C GLY A 323 21.12 -12.40 -10.78
N THR A 324 20.32 -13.35 -11.26
CA THR A 324 19.18 -13.08 -12.12
C THR A 324 17.86 -13.23 -11.37
N SER A 325 16.92 -12.34 -11.65
CA SER A 325 15.57 -12.36 -11.13
C SER A 325 14.56 -12.10 -12.25
N PHE A 326 13.34 -12.58 -12.12
CA PHE A 326 12.25 -12.15 -13.00
C PHE A 326 11.75 -10.73 -12.66
N ASN A 327 12.01 -10.25 -11.42
CA ASN A 327 11.70 -8.91 -10.94
C ASN A 327 12.91 -8.27 -10.23
N PRO A 328 14.01 -7.96 -10.95
CA PRO A 328 15.25 -7.47 -10.33
C PRO A 328 15.10 -6.07 -9.69
N VAL A 329 14.23 -5.21 -10.22
CA VAL A 329 13.99 -3.87 -9.63
C VAL A 329 13.22 -3.99 -8.31
N HIS A 330 12.22 -4.86 -8.21
CA HIS A 330 11.54 -5.14 -6.94
C HIS A 330 12.50 -5.69 -5.89
N VAL A 331 13.36 -6.63 -6.26
CA VAL A 331 14.39 -7.15 -5.33
C VAL A 331 15.30 -6.01 -4.87
N TYR A 332 15.75 -5.17 -5.78
CA TYR A 332 16.59 -4.04 -5.40
C TYR A 332 15.88 -3.07 -4.47
N LEU A 333 14.67 -2.62 -4.81
CA LEU A 333 13.94 -1.61 -4.04
C LEU A 333 13.46 -2.17 -2.70
N LEU A 334 12.62 -3.22 -2.72
CA LEU A 334 11.95 -3.72 -1.52
C LEU A 334 12.91 -4.49 -0.62
N VAL A 335 13.64 -5.48 -1.16
CA VAL A 335 14.46 -6.37 -0.33
C VAL A 335 15.74 -5.69 0.12
N ARG A 336 16.49 -5.07 -0.82
CA ARG A 336 17.86 -4.61 -0.54
C ARG A 336 17.92 -3.18 -0.01
N GLN A 337 16.95 -2.32 -0.40
CA GLN A 337 16.96 -0.91 -0.02
C GLN A 337 15.85 -0.52 0.96
N GLY A 338 14.84 -1.37 1.20
CA GLY A 338 13.70 -1.02 2.04
C GLY A 338 12.89 0.16 1.48
N VAL A 339 12.84 0.29 0.15
CA VAL A 339 12.12 1.34 -0.57
C VAL A 339 10.83 0.76 -1.14
N HIS A 340 9.70 1.28 -0.70
CA HIS A 340 8.38 0.83 -1.15
C HIS A 340 8.13 1.19 -2.62
N THR A 341 7.45 0.29 -3.35
CA THR A 341 6.99 0.52 -4.73
C THR A 341 5.54 0.96 -4.74
N LEU A 342 5.22 1.89 -5.65
CA LEU A 342 3.88 2.43 -5.86
C LEU A 342 3.46 2.11 -7.29
N GLU A 343 2.38 1.35 -7.45
CA GLU A 343 1.96 0.85 -8.74
C GLU A 343 0.61 1.43 -9.17
N TYR A 344 0.40 1.49 -10.47
CA TYR A 344 -0.83 2.02 -11.06
C TYR A 344 -1.24 3.41 -10.52
N GLN A 345 -0.26 4.32 -10.39
CA GLN A 345 -0.51 5.70 -9.99
C GLN A 345 -1.07 6.50 -11.18
N ASN A 346 -2.28 7.03 -11.06
CA ASN A 346 -2.87 7.85 -12.10
C ASN A 346 -2.22 9.23 -12.15
N GLN A 347 -1.33 9.43 -13.07
CA GLN A 347 -0.56 10.68 -13.22
C GLN A 347 -1.09 11.60 -14.33
N GLU A 348 -2.17 11.21 -15.01
CA GLU A 348 -2.66 11.91 -16.22
C GLU A 348 -3.06 13.35 -15.95
N GLY A 349 -3.75 13.63 -14.85
CA GLY A 349 -4.13 14.99 -14.50
C GLY A 349 -2.94 15.89 -14.14
N LEU A 350 -1.90 15.33 -13.50
CA LEU A 350 -0.66 16.04 -13.23
C LEU A 350 0.08 16.37 -14.54
N ALA A 351 0.12 15.40 -15.47
CA ALA A 351 0.77 15.58 -16.78
C ALA A 351 0.05 16.59 -17.65
N GLU A 352 -1.30 16.61 -17.64
CA GLU A 352 -2.11 17.58 -18.39
C GLU A 352 -1.84 19.02 -17.93
N ASP A 353 -1.71 19.23 -16.61
CA ASP A 353 -1.46 20.55 -16.02
C ASP A 353 0.03 20.89 -15.87
N GLU A 354 0.94 20.00 -16.29
CA GLU A 354 2.41 20.15 -16.15
C GLU A 354 2.86 20.36 -14.69
N VAL A 355 2.18 19.69 -13.75
CA VAL A 355 2.51 19.71 -12.31
C VAL A 355 3.50 18.61 -12.00
N TYR A 356 4.78 18.97 -11.86
CA TYR A 356 5.87 18.03 -11.65
C TYR A 356 6.34 17.95 -10.19
N LYS A 357 6.03 18.96 -9.36
CA LYS A 357 6.33 18.97 -7.91
C LYS A 357 5.03 19.23 -7.15
N PHE A 358 4.70 18.38 -6.18
CA PHE A 358 3.44 18.44 -5.44
C PHE A 358 3.57 17.75 -4.07
N ALA A 359 2.57 17.92 -3.21
CA ALA A 359 2.47 17.14 -1.99
C ALA A 359 1.73 15.83 -2.28
N TYR A 360 2.39 14.70 -2.02
CA TYR A 360 1.80 13.36 -2.11
C TYR A 360 1.18 12.97 -0.77
N VAL A 361 -0.07 12.54 -0.80
CA VAL A 361 -0.82 12.12 0.38
C VAL A 361 -1.39 10.72 0.14
N LEU A 362 -1.02 9.76 0.99
CA LEU A 362 -1.51 8.39 0.92
C LEU A 362 -1.84 7.85 2.30
N GLY A 363 -3.05 7.33 2.47
CA GLY A 363 -3.43 6.45 3.58
C GLY A 363 -3.58 5.02 3.06
N VAL A 364 -2.85 4.09 3.66
CA VAL A 364 -2.94 2.66 3.30
C VAL A 364 -4.06 2.00 4.07
N ASN A 365 -4.83 1.12 3.42
CA ASN A 365 -5.88 0.34 4.08
C ASN A 365 -5.27 -0.59 5.13
N LYS A 366 -5.87 -0.60 6.32
CA LYS A 366 -5.38 -1.37 7.48
C LYS A 366 -5.95 -2.79 7.47
N ILE A 367 -5.51 -3.59 6.49
CA ILE A 367 -5.86 -5.00 6.37
C ILE A 367 -4.65 -5.83 6.81
N GLU A 368 -4.70 -6.41 7.99
CA GLU A 368 -3.61 -7.23 8.55
C GLU A 368 -3.36 -8.45 7.67
N GLY A 369 -2.10 -8.73 7.39
CA GLY A 369 -1.65 -9.91 6.67
C GLY A 369 -1.53 -9.73 5.14
N THR A 370 -1.85 -8.55 4.59
CA THR A 370 -1.69 -8.29 3.15
C THR A 370 -0.26 -7.90 2.80
N ALA A 371 0.21 -8.35 1.64
CA ALA A 371 1.52 -8.01 1.10
C ALA A 371 1.54 -6.66 0.37
N ALA A 372 0.38 -6.11 0.07
CA ALA A 372 0.23 -4.77 -0.50
C ALA A 372 -1.02 -4.06 0.03
N GLY A 373 -0.98 -2.74 0.08
CA GLY A 373 -2.16 -1.90 0.19
C GLY A 373 -2.79 -1.72 -1.19
N THR A 374 -4.05 -2.12 -1.36
CA THR A 374 -4.69 -2.25 -2.68
C THR A 374 -5.92 -1.36 -2.84
N VAL A 375 -6.26 -1.08 -4.10
CA VAL A 375 -7.37 -0.18 -4.48
C VAL A 375 -7.32 1.13 -3.70
N LEU A 376 -6.11 1.66 -3.60
CA LEU A 376 -5.84 2.91 -2.89
C LEU A 376 -6.25 4.12 -3.72
N ARG A 377 -6.39 5.25 -3.04
CA ARG A 377 -6.69 6.52 -3.68
C ARG A 377 -5.74 7.60 -3.18
N PRO A 378 -4.48 7.58 -3.64
CA PRO A 378 -3.54 8.64 -3.31
C PRO A 378 -4.00 9.98 -3.88
N ILE A 379 -3.54 11.07 -3.28
CA ILE A 379 -3.89 12.43 -3.68
C ILE A 379 -2.61 13.23 -3.90
N GLY A 380 -2.51 13.89 -5.06
CA GLY A 380 -1.55 14.95 -5.29
C GLY A 380 -2.18 16.30 -4.95
N LEU A 381 -1.48 17.16 -4.21
CA LEU A 381 -1.91 18.53 -3.92
C LEU A 381 -0.88 19.51 -4.46
N ALA A 382 -1.33 20.48 -5.29
CA ALA A 382 -0.49 21.54 -5.86
C ALA A 382 -0.95 22.95 -5.49
#